data_2dea4d19dd7953523e4b5b65a3cc80c7
#
_entry.id   2dea4d19dd7953523e4b5b65a3cc80c7
#
_cell.length_a   1.000
_cell.length_b   1.000
_cell.length_c   1.000
_cell.angle_alpha   90.00
_cell.angle_beta   90.00
_cell.angle_gamma   90.00
#
_symmetry.space_group_name_H-M   'P 1'
#
loop_
_entity.id
_entity.type
_entity.pdbx_description
1 polymer ?
#
loop_
_entity_poly.entity_id
_entity_poly.type
_entity_poly.pdbx_seq_one_letter_code
_entity_poly.pdbx_strand_id
1 'polypeptide(L)'
;MIALPISFTKNSYNGIDNVFFVNLLNLPQIDTDLTPYVVLNIEEPKHYRIKEELKNIFKEKNIVYSYHKPFPYTKVSKLVKNGVIVSDNPMDYLLLYRNASEVYSDRVHACIPTLAFGNKARLFSNSPRIALFENAKIPDVRERLVSIEGLKEMQDKQIAFLASLLQ
;
A
#
# COMPACT_ATOMS: atom_id res chain seq x y z
N MET A 1 1.55 16.37 -20.68
CA MET A 1 0.50 15.34 -20.50
C MET A 1 -0.83 16.08 -20.63
N ILE A 2 -1.53 15.89 -21.74
CA ILE A 2 -2.82 16.57 -21.98
C ILE A 2 -3.85 15.78 -21.15
N ALA A 3 -4.37 16.40 -20.11
CA ALA A 3 -5.54 15.87 -19.43
C ALA A 3 -6.70 15.89 -20.42
N LEU A 4 -7.14 14.74 -20.89
CA LEU A 4 -8.34 14.65 -21.69
C LEU A 4 -9.51 15.09 -20.79
N PRO A 5 -10.36 15.99 -21.25
CA PRO A 5 -11.50 16.43 -20.47
C PRO A 5 -12.43 15.24 -20.22
N ILE A 6 -12.84 15.07 -18.96
CA ILE A 6 -13.70 13.99 -18.43
C ILE A 6 -15.10 13.96 -19.10
N SER A 7 -15.34 14.81 -20.08
CA SER A 7 -16.65 15.00 -20.73
C SER A 7 -16.97 14.03 -21.88
N PHE A 8 -16.15 13.01 -22.13
CA PHE A 8 -16.36 12.14 -23.31
C PHE A 8 -17.37 11.01 -23.15
N THR A 9 -17.82 10.73 -21.94
CA THR A 9 -18.85 9.70 -21.73
C THR A 9 -19.98 10.24 -20.87
N LYS A 10 -21.24 10.06 -21.31
CA LYS A 10 -22.44 10.33 -20.49
C LYS A 10 -22.44 9.54 -19.18
N ASN A 11 -21.64 8.50 -19.10
CA ASN A 11 -21.52 7.60 -17.96
C ASN A 11 -20.07 7.61 -17.48
N SER A 12 -19.71 8.52 -16.58
CA SER A 12 -18.41 8.54 -15.91
C SER A 12 -18.60 8.35 -14.40
N TYR A 13 -17.70 7.59 -13.79
CA TYR A 13 -17.66 7.35 -12.37
C TYR A 13 -16.26 7.61 -11.84
N ASN A 14 -16.13 8.47 -10.84
CA ASN A 14 -14.88 8.70 -10.16
C ASN A 14 -14.72 7.68 -9.03
N GLY A 15 -14.22 6.50 -9.37
CA GLY A 15 -14.07 5.39 -8.45
C GLY A 15 -12.74 5.40 -7.69
N ILE A 16 -12.58 4.40 -6.84
CA ILE A 16 -11.33 4.09 -6.16
C ILE A 16 -10.44 3.20 -7.05
N ASP A 17 -9.14 3.20 -6.79
CA ASP A 17 -8.19 2.33 -7.49
C ASP A 17 -8.53 0.84 -7.28
N ASN A 18 -8.36 0.03 -8.34
CA ASN A 18 -8.69 -1.40 -8.29
C ASN A 18 -7.87 -2.17 -7.25
N VAL A 19 -6.72 -1.68 -6.84
CA VAL A 19 -5.92 -2.28 -5.76
C VAL A 19 -6.63 -2.21 -4.41
N PHE A 20 -7.61 -1.33 -4.23
CA PHE A 20 -8.48 -1.35 -3.06
C PHE A 20 -9.43 -2.57 -2.99
N PHE A 21 -9.50 -3.38 -4.03
CA PHE A 21 -10.30 -4.62 -4.06
C PHE A 21 -9.50 -5.89 -3.71
N VAL A 22 -8.22 -5.77 -3.38
CA VAL A 22 -7.36 -6.93 -3.05
C VAL A 22 -7.82 -7.69 -1.80
N ASN A 23 -8.56 -7.04 -0.91
CA ASN A 23 -9.16 -7.67 0.26
C ASN A 23 -10.26 -8.69 -0.10
N LEU A 24 -10.78 -8.65 -1.32
CA LEU A 24 -11.74 -9.63 -1.84
C LEU A 24 -11.05 -10.89 -2.41
N LEU A 25 -9.73 -10.87 -2.55
CA LEU A 25 -8.98 -12.03 -2.98
C LEU A 25 -8.93 -13.07 -1.85
N ASN A 26 -9.14 -14.33 -2.22
CA ASN A 26 -8.95 -15.44 -1.28
C ASN A 26 -7.46 -15.75 -1.12
N LEU A 27 -6.78 -14.93 -0.32
CA LEU A 27 -5.36 -15.13 -0.01
C LEU A 27 -5.18 -16.17 1.10
N PRO A 28 -4.16 -17.01 1.03
CA PRO A 28 -3.84 -17.95 2.09
C PRO A 28 -3.54 -17.20 3.40
N GLN A 29 -3.95 -17.79 4.52
CA GLN A 29 -3.59 -17.28 5.83
C GLN A 29 -2.16 -17.74 6.15
N ILE A 30 -1.29 -16.82 6.53
CA ILE A 30 0.05 -17.14 7.03
C ILE A 30 0.00 -17.04 8.54
N ASP A 31 0.27 -18.16 9.18
CA ASP A 31 0.54 -18.18 10.61
C ASP A 31 2.00 -17.79 10.80
N THR A 32 2.25 -16.67 11.47
CA THR A 32 3.62 -16.21 11.74
C THR A 32 3.78 -15.90 13.22
N ASP A 33 4.85 -16.38 13.82
CA ASP A 33 5.24 -16.04 15.19
C ASP A 33 5.63 -14.55 15.34
N LEU A 34 5.70 -13.82 14.22
CA LEU A 34 6.10 -12.41 14.18
C LEU A 34 4.95 -11.41 14.34
N THR A 35 3.72 -11.86 14.53
CA THR A 35 2.58 -10.96 14.70
C THR A 35 2.46 -10.42 16.14
N PRO A 36 2.14 -9.13 16.34
CA PRO A 36 2.03 -8.08 15.33
C PRO A 36 3.39 -7.53 14.87
N TYR A 37 3.54 -7.27 13.58
CA TYR A 37 4.73 -6.65 13.02
C TYR A 37 4.41 -5.41 12.20
N VAL A 38 5.45 -4.59 11.99
CA VAL A 38 5.41 -3.38 11.17
C VAL A 38 6.29 -3.56 9.94
N VAL A 39 5.78 -3.22 8.77
CA VAL A 39 6.57 -3.26 7.53
C VAL A 39 7.18 -1.91 7.24
N LEU A 40 8.49 -1.90 7.01
CA LEU A 40 9.22 -0.76 6.46
C LEU A 40 9.65 -1.08 5.03
N ASN A 41 9.01 -0.41 4.07
CA ASN A 41 9.27 -0.51 2.64
C ASN A 41 9.65 0.85 2.07
N ILE A 42 10.87 1.31 2.35
CA ILE A 42 11.42 2.59 1.88
C ILE A 42 12.75 2.31 1.19
N GLU A 43 12.82 2.62 -0.11
CA GLU A 43 13.98 2.27 -0.95
C GLU A 43 15.22 3.09 -0.67
N GLU A 44 15.04 4.37 -0.45
CA GLU A 44 16.12 5.27 -0.12
C GLU A 44 15.70 6.14 1.06
N PRO A 45 16.32 5.97 2.21
CA PRO A 45 16.18 6.93 3.29
C PRO A 45 16.98 8.20 2.91
N LYS A 46 16.64 8.85 1.78
CA LYS A 46 17.25 10.13 1.34
C LYS A 46 17.02 11.25 2.32
N HIS A 47 16.11 11.04 3.26
CA HIS A 47 15.75 12.06 4.23
C HIS A 47 16.16 11.60 5.63
N TYR A 48 17.21 12.17 6.17
CA TYR A 48 17.61 12.05 7.58
C TYR A 48 16.42 12.25 8.54
N ARG A 49 15.47 13.12 8.18
CA ARG A 49 14.23 13.33 8.93
C ARG A 49 13.38 12.05 9.07
N ILE A 50 13.24 11.28 8.00
CA ILE A 50 12.46 10.03 8.03
C ILE A 50 13.13 9.02 8.98
N LYS A 51 14.48 8.93 8.97
CA LYS A 51 15.20 8.01 9.86
C LYS A 51 14.99 8.35 11.33
N GLU A 52 15.06 9.62 11.70
CA GLU A 52 14.88 10.02 13.09
C GLU A 52 13.41 9.83 13.55
N GLU A 53 12.46 10.21 12.70
CA GLU A 53 11.04 10.00 12.97
C GLU A 53 10.71 8.51 13.13
N LEU A 54 11.21 7.66 12.23
CA LEU A 54 11.01 6.22 12.25
C LEU A 54 11.71 5.54 13.43
N LYS A 55 12.90 5.99 13.84
CA LYS A 55 13.60 5.45 15.03
C LYS A 55 12.75 5.52 16.29
N ASN A 56 12.01 6.61 16.47
CA ASN A 56 11.16 6.78 17.65
C ASN A 56 9.91 5.91 17.59
N ILE A 57 9.35 5.71 16.39
CA ILE A 57 8.19 4.85 16.15
C ILE A 57 8.52 3.37 16.37
N PHE A 58 9.76 2.96 16.09
CA PHE A 58 10.14 1.54 16.01
C PHE A 58 10.81 0.98 17.27
N LYS A 59 11.03 1.77 18.31
CA LYS A 59 11.77 1.33 19.50
C LYS A 59 11.20 0.05 20.17
N GLU A 60 9.90 -0.22 19.97
CA GLU A 60 9.19 -1.31 20.66
C GLU A 60 8.40 -2.21 19.69
N LYS A 61 8.67 -2.16 18.38
CA LYS A 61 7.90 -2.90 17.38
C LYS A 61 8.77 -3.93 16.65
N ASN A 62 8.19 -5.08 16.33
CA ASN A 62 8.81 -6.04 15.42
C ASN A 62 8.81 -5.46 14.01
N ILE A 63 10.00 -5.19 13.45
CA ILE A 63 10.12 -4.55 12.13
C ILE A 63 10.54 -5.58 11.09
N VAL A 64 9.75 -5.64 10.03
CA VAL A 64 10.06 -6.40 8.82
C VAL A 64 10.43 -5.42 7.71
N TYR A 65 11.65 -5.54 7.22
CA TYR A 65 12.12 -4.75 6.09
C TYR A 65 11.76 -5.45 4.79
N SER A 66 11.22 -4.71 3.82
CA SER A 66 10.93 -5.24 2.48
C SER A 66 11.43 -4.30 1.39
N TYR A 67 11.65 -4.85 0.20
CA TYR A 67 12.19 -4.11 -0.93
C TYR A 67 11.61 -4.58 -2.26
N HIS A 68 11.23 -3.65 -3.13
CA HIS A 68 10.49 -3.92 -4.38
C HIS A 68 11.26 -3.68 -5.68
N LYS A 69 12.48 -3.12 -5.64
CA LYS A 69 13.22 -2.88 -6.90
C LYS A 69 13.88 -4.14 -7.42
N PRO A 70 13.85 -4.36 -8.74
CA PRO A 70 14.71 -5.35 -9.35
C PRO A 70 16.17 -4.96 -9.11
N PHE A 71 16.93 -5.84 -8.50
CA PHE A 71 18.37 -5.68 -8.27
C PHE A 71 19.18 -6.59 -9.16
N PRO A 72 20.47 -6.23 -9.41
CA PRO A 72 21.43 -7.25 -9.74
C PRO A 72 21.44 -8.33 -8.65
N TYR A 73 21.44 -9.60 -9.06
CA TYR A 73 21.34 -10.76 -8.18
C TYR A 73 22.30 -10.72 -6.96
N THR A 74 23.49 -10.16 -7.14
CA THR A 74 24.50 -9.97 -6.09
C THR A 74 24.04 -9.06 -4.95
N LYS A 75 23.18 -8.06 -5.22
CA LYS A 75 22.62 -7.19 -4.17
C LYS A 75 21.47 -7.84 -3.43
N VAL A 76 20.65 -8.66 -4.10
CA VAL A 76 19.56 -9.41 -3.48
C VAL A 76 20.09 -10.32 -2.38
N SER A 77 21.13 -11.10 -2.65
CA SER A 77 21.75 -11.98 -1.67
C SER A 77 22.20 -11.24 -0.40
N LYS A 78 22.75 -10.02 -0.54
CA LYS A 78 23.15 -9.20 0.60
C LYS A 78 21.94 -8.70 1.41
N LEU A 79 20.85 -8.32 0.76
CA LEU A 79 19.63 -7.86 1.43
C LEU A 79 18.98 -9.01 2.21
N VAL A 80 18.83 -10.18 1.59
CA VAL A 80 18.25 -11.36 2.23
C VAL A 80 19.08 -11.79 3.44
N LYS A 81 20.42 -11.79 3.34
CA LYS A 81 21.31 -12.05 4.48
C LYS A 81 21.14 -11.07 5.63
N ASN A 82 20.67 -9.85 5.35
CA ASN A 82 20.38 -8.82 6.35
C ASN A 82 18.91 -8.85 6.81
N GLY A 83 18.15 -9.90 6.51
CA GLY A 83 16.76 -10.05 6.94
C GLY A 83 15.76 -9.19 6.18
N VAL A 84 16.12 -8.68 4.99
CA VAL A 84 15.20 -7.92 4.14
C VAL A 84 14.43 -8.87 3.24
N ILE A 85 13.10 -8.75 3.25
CA ILE A 85 12.23 -9.52 2.34
C ILE A 85 12.33 -8.92 0.94
N VAL A 86 12.71 -9.76 -0.03
CA VAL A 86 12.75 -9.44 -1.45
C VAL A 86 12.13 -10.61 -2.21
N SER A 87 11.13 -10.32 -3.02
CA SER A 87 10.48 -11.30 -3.89
C SER A 87 10.22 -10.71 -5.27
N ASP A 88 10.17 -11.56 -6.28
CA ASP A 88 9.68 -11.26 -7.63
C ASP A 88 8.19 -11.63 -7.80
N ASN A 89 7.61 -12.29 -6.81
CA ASN A 89 6.19 -12.62 -6.76
C ASN A 89 5.38 -11.52 -6.04
N PRO A 90 4.50 -10.79 -6.73
CA PRO A 90 3.66 -9.77 -6.10
C PRO A 90 2.77 -10.27 -4.96
N MET A 91 2.38 -11.56 -5.01
CA MET A 91 1.53 -12.16 -3.97
C MET A 91 2.20 -12.21 -2.62
N ASP A 92 3.53 -12.38 -2.56
CA ASP A 92 4.28 -12.39 -1.31
C ASP A 92 4.19 -11.04 -0.58
N TYR A 93 4.18 -9.94 -1.35
CA TYR A 93 3.98 -8.61 -0.78
C TYR A 93 2.54 -8.37 -0.31
N LEU A 94 1.54 -8.90 -1.03
CA LEU A 94 0.15 -8.82 -0.56
C LEU A 94 -0.03 -9.56 0.77
N LEU A 95 0.57 -10.75 0.90
CA LEU A 95 0.55 -11.52 2.14
C LEU A 95 1.28 -10.78 3.27
N LEU A 96 2.44 -10.16 2.96
CA LEU A 96 3.19 -9.34 3.90
C LEU A 96 2.36 -8.17 4.41
N TYR A 97 1.66 -7.42 3.53
CA TYR A 97 0.85 -6.27 3.91
C TYR A 97 -0.44 -6.66 4.63
N ARG A 98 -1.04 -7.79 4.27
CA ARG A 98 -2.25 -8.31 4.93
C ARG A 98 -2.02 -8.59 6.41
N ASN A 99 -0.86 -9.14 6.75
CA ASN A 99 -0.54 -9.58 8.11
C ASN A 99 0.21 -8.51 8.93
N ALA A 100 0.60 -7.39 8.32
CA ALA A 100 1.22 -6.27 9.00
C ALA A 100 0.18 -5.45 9.79
N SER A 101 0.52 -5.01 11.00
CA SER A 101 -0.30 -4.03 11.73
C SER A 101 -0.20 -2.62 11.13
N GLU A 102 0.98 -2.28 10.64
CA GLU A 102 1.29 -0.98 10.06
C GLU A 102 2.30 -1.13 8.90
N VAL A 103 2.16 -0.30 7.87
CA VAL A 103 3.12 -0.21 6.76
C VAL A 103 3.56 1.22 6.56
N TYR A 104 4.87 1.42 6.54
CA TYR A 104 5.53 2.68 6.22
C TYR A 104 6.27 2.52 4.91
N SER A 105 5.86 3.23 3.86
CA SER A 105 6.39 3.01 2.52
C SER A 105 6.52 4.30 1.71
N ASP A 106 7.47 4.33 0.78
CA ASP A 106 7.54 5.34 -0.27
C ASP A 106 6.74 4.94 -1.53
N ARG A 107 6.01 3.80 -1.46
CA ARG A 107 5.24 3.25 -2.56
C ARG A 107 3.73 3.32 -2.31
N VAL A 108 3.03 3.97 -3.22
CA VAL A 108 1.56 4.07 -3.23
C VAL A 108 0.92 2.68 -3.18
N HIS A 109 1.39 1.75 -4.06
CA HIS A 109 0.85 0.38 -4.14
C HIS A 109 1.38 -0.58 -3.06
N ALA A 110 2.07 -0.09 -2.04
CA ALA A 110 2.25 -0.79 -0.77
C ALA A 110 1.22 -0.31 0.26
N CYS A 111 0.93 1.00 0.28
CA CYS A 111 -0.03 1.59 1.21
C CYS A 111 -1.48 1.21 0.88
N ILE A 112 -1.88 1.21 -0.41
CA ILE A 112 -3.27 0.89 -0.81
C ILE A 112 -3.69 -0.53 -0.39
N PRO A 113 -2.94 -1.62 -0.70
CA PRO A 113 -3.31 -2.96 -0.24
C PRO A 113 -3.38 -3.06 1.28
N THR A 114 -2.43 -2.43 1.98
CA THR A 114 -2.42 -2.40 3.45
C THR A 114 -3.73 -1.85 4.00
N LEU A 115 -4.17 -0.70 3.49
CA LEU A 115 -5.43 -0.07 3.87
C LEU A 115 -6.64 -0.94 3.49
N ALA A 116 -6.59 -1.58 2.31
CA ALA A 116 -7.66 -2.47 1.85
C ALA A 116 -7.84 -3.69 2.77
N PHE A 117 -6.75 -4.19 3.37
CA PHE A 117 -6.80 -5.26 4.37
C PHE A 117 -7.22 -4.79 5.78
N GLY A 118 -7.54 -3.50 5.96
CA GLY A 118 -7.95 -2.92 7.23
C GLY A 118 -6.80 -2.52 8.16
N ASN A 119 -5.56 -2.60 7.69
CA ASN A 119 -4.36 -2.22 8.43
C ASN A 119 -4.05 -0.73 8.25
N LYS A 120 -3.03 -0.22 8.95
CA LYS A 120 -2.65 1.19 8.89
C LYS A 120 -1.48 1.41 7.94
N ALA A 121 -1.50 2.52 7.21
CA ALA A 121 -0.41 2.88 6.30
C ALA A 121 0.00 4.35 6.42
N ARG A 122 1.30 4.61 6.15
CA ARG A 122 1.84 5.97 5.96
C ARG A 122 2.73 6.00 4.72
N LEU A 123 2.51 7.03 3.87
CA LEU A 123 3.23 7.21 2.61
C LEU A 123 4.32 8.28 2.71
N PHE A 124 5.55 7.92 2.35
CA PHE A 124 6.71 8.82 2.28
C PHE A 124 7.10 9.13 0.83
N SER A 125 6.14 9.59 0.02
CA SER A 125 6.36 9.86 -1.39
C SER A 125 5.64 11.13 -1.85
N ASN A 126 6.27 11.84 -2.80
CA ASN A 126 5.66 12.97 -3.52
C ASN A 126 5.09 12.55 -4.88
N SER A 127 4.77 11.28 -5.05
CA SER A 127 4.18 10.76 -6.28
C SER A 127 2.86 11.48 -6.62
N PRO A 128 2.61 11.83 -7.89
CA PRO A 128 1.30 12.37 -8.32
C PRO A 128 0.15 11.37 -8.12
N ARG A 129 0.46 10.08 -7.88
CA ARG A 129 -0.53 9.05 -7.56
C ARG A 129 -1.17 9.22 -6.18
N ILE A 130 -0.81 10.26 -5.43
CA ILE A 130 -1.46 10.62 -4.17
C ILE A 130 -2.98 10.85 -4.35
N ALA A 131 -3.41 11.30 -5.52
CA ALA A 131 -4.82 11.46 -5.87
C ALA A 131 -5.65 10.17 -5.70
N LEU A 132 -5.03 8.98 -5.75
CA LEU A 132 -5.72 7.71 -5.47
C LEU A 132 -6.24 7.63 -4.03
N PHE A 133 -5.53 8.25 -3.09
CA PHE A 133 -5.97 8.33 -1.69
C PHE A 133 -7.04 9.38 -1.46
N GLU A 134 -7.02 10.48 -2.23
CA GLU A 134 -8.07 11.51 -2.20
C GLU A 134 -9.41 10.91 -2.62
N ASN A 135 -9.44 10.12 -3.70
CA ASN A 135 -10.62 9.41 -4.15
C ASN A 135 -11.15 8.43 -3.09
N ALA A 136 -10.27 7.84 -2.29
CA ALA A 136 -10.61 6.97 -1.18
C ALA A 136 -10.86 7.73 0.14
N LYS A 137 -10.93 9.06 0.11
CA LYS A 137 -11.15 9.96 1.27
C LYS A 137 -10.09 9.85 2.36
N ILE A 138 -8.83 9.63 1.98
CA ILE A 138 -7.67 9.53 2.88
C ILE A 138 -6.55 10.49 2.44
N PRO A 139 -6.80 11.82 2.39
CA PRO A 139 -5.84 12.77 1.81
C PRO A 139 -4.56 12.91 2.65
N ASP A 140 -4.60 12.62 3.94
CA ASP A 140 -3.53 12.86 4.91
C ASP A 140 -2.59 11.66 5.13
N VAL A 141 -2.61 10.65 4.25
CA VAL A 141 -1.73 9.46 4.33
C VAL A 141 -0.23 9.80 4.35
N ARG A 142 0.18 10.97 3.87
CA ARG A 142 1.57 11.44 3.93
C ARG A 142 1.94 12.11 5.25
N GLU A 143 0.96 12.66 5.92
CA GLU A 143 1.18 13.46 7.13
C GLU A 143 1.20 12.58 8.37
N ARG A 144 0.38 11.56 8.39
CA ARG A 144 0.21 10.65 9.53
C ARG A 144 -0.08 9.22 9.10
N LEU A 145 -0.01 8.32 10.06
CA LEU A 145 -0.48 6.94 9.92
C LEU A 145 -2.01 6.94 9.87
N VAL A 146 -2.60 6.37 8.82
CA VAL A 146 -4.05 6.37 8.57
C VAL A 146 -4.60 4.96 8.45
N SER A 147 -5.89 4.82 8.68
CA SER A 147 -6.73 3.67 8.32
C SER A 147 -7.81 4.12 7.33
N ILE A 148 -8.47 3.19 6.66
CA ILE A 148 -9.59 3.48 5.77
C ILE A 148 -10.91 3.11 6.44
N GLU A 149 -11.89 4.00 6.34
CA GLU A 149 -13.27 3.76 6.76
C GLU A 149 -14.20 3.73 5.54
N GLY A 150 -15.29 2.97 5.62
CA GLY A 150 -16.30 2.92 4.54
C GLY A 150 -15.80 2.28 3.23
N LEU A 151 -14.69 1.54 3.23
CA LEU A 151 -14.14 0.91 2.02
C LEU A 151 -15.17 0.03 1.33
N LYS A 152 -15.91 -0.79 2.08
CA LYS A 152 -16.92 -1.68 1.51
C LYS A 152 -18.00 -0.89 0.75
N GLU A 153 -18.47 0.22 1.29
CA GLU A 153 -19.46 1.05 0.63
C GLU A 153 -18.92 1.64 -0.70
N MET A 154 -17.65 2.06 -0.71
CA MET A 154 -17.01 2.56 -1.95
C MET A 154 -16.87 1.45 -2.99
N GLN A 155 -16.48 0.25 -2.57
CA GLN A 155 -16.40 -0.92 -3.44
C GLN A 155 -17.78 -1.31 -4.01
N ASP A 156 -18.80 -1.38 -3.17
CA ASP A 156 -20.17 -1.74 -3.58
C ASP A 156 -20.73 -0.73 -4.59
N LYS A 157 -20.49 0.57 -4.40
CA LYS A 157 -20.88 1.63 -5.35
C LYS A 157 -20.18 1.47 -6.69
N GLN A 158 -18.88 1.18 -6.70
CA GLN A 158 -18.12 0.99 -7.94
C GLN A 158 -18.58 -0.28 -8.69
N ILE A 159 -18.82 -1.37 -7.98
CA ILE A 159 -19.34 -2.61 -8.57
C ILE A 159 -20.74 -2.37 -9.17
N ALA A 160 -21.63 -1.69 -8.44
CA ALA A 160 -22.96 -1.37 -8.93
C ALA A 160 -22.92 -0.51 -10.21
N PHE A 161 -22.05 0.51 -10.25
CA PHE A 161 -21.85 1.30 -11.44
C PHE A 161 -21.36 0.45 -12.62
N LEU A 162 -20.34 -0.40 -12.43
CA LEU A 162 -19.84 -1.28 -13.49
C LEU A 162 -20.92 -2.26 -13.97
N ALA A 163 -21.72 -2.82 -13.07
CA ALA A 163 -22.82 -3.71 -13.41
C ALA A 163 -23.89 -3.00 -14.27
N SER A 164 -24.16 -1.73 -14.02
CA SER A 164 -25.10 -0.93 -14.79
C SER A 164 -24.68 -0.65 -16.24
N LEU A 165 -23.38 -0.79 -16.54
CA LEU A 165 -22.85 -0.61 -17.90
C LEU A 165 -22.98 -1.89 -18.76
N LEU A 166 -23.25 -3.03 -18.13
CA LEU A 166 -23.37 -4.35 -18.79
C LEU A 166 -24.84 -4.71 -19.11
N GLN A 167 -25.79 -3.89 -18.70
CA GLN A 167 -27.21 -4.01 -19.00
C GLN A 167 -27.59 -3.15 -20.22
#